data_9be9c5d05956830bf1d45a96e3fbc574
#
_entry.id   9be9c5d05956830bf1d45a96e3fbc574
#
_cell.length_a   1.000
_cell.length_b   1.000
_cell.length_c   1.000
_cell.angle_alpha   90.00
_cell.angle_beta   90.00
_cell.angle_gamma   90.00
#
_symmetry.space_group_name_H-M   'P 1'
#
loop_
_entity.id
_entity.type
_entity.pdbx_description
1 polymer ?
#
loop_
_entity_poly.entity_id
_entity_poly.type
_entity_poly.pdbx_seq_one_letter_code
_entity_poly.pdbx_strand_id
1 'polypeptide(L)'
;MANVAAARAIPATHTTTMEIDTMSSTTSLLIRKGELATTRLHTAADQPLADGQVRVRIDSFALTSNNITYAAFGDAMSYWQFFPSTEEGWGSIPVWGFASVVQSLHPGVAVGERLYGYWPMSSGAVLSPDRLSPGRFTDAAAHRAELPAVYNQYFRCNADPLYTADTEDVQALLRPLFITSWLIDDFMADNDFFGANTLLLSSASSKTAYGTAFQLHQREGIEVIGLTSPANVAFCESLGCYHRVVTYDALDGIAAGTPCVYVDFAGNAGLRNAIHARFSNLRYSCSIGGTHVEQLAARGAGKDLAGPRATLFFAPAQIKKRTAEWGADEFGRRMVAAWHHFLATVTDAKKPWLRAEHHHGGEAVQAAYAQVLAGKGDPRTGHILSLYKQPGGL
;
A
#
# COMPACT_ATOMS: atom_id res chain seq x y z
N MET A 1 -30.40 36.56 -68.31
CA MET A 1 -29.97 35.20 -67.98
C MET A 1 -29.40 35.26 -66.62
N ALA A 2 -30.19 34.74 -65.63
CA ALA A 2 -29.89 34.81 -64.23
C ALA A 2 -29.11 33.54 -63.81
N ASN A 3 -27.93 33.70 -63.19
CA ASN A 3 -27.12 32.63 -62.67
C ASN A 3 -27.43 32.48 -61.19
N VAL A 4 -28.09 31.36 -60.83
CA VAL A 4 -28.44 31.00 -59.44
C VAL A 4 -27.28 30.22 -58.86
N ALA A 5 -26.59 30.78 -57.88
CA ALA A 5 -25.54 30.10 -57.11
C ALA A 5 -26.20 29.21 -56.06
N ALA A 6 -25.97 27.91 -56.16
CA ALA A 6 -26.41 26.92 -55.18
C ALA A 6 -25.54 27.01 -53.90
N ALA A 7 -26.16 27.30 -52.77
CA ALA A 7 -25.53 27.20 -51.43
C ALA A 7 -25.37 25.74 -51.05
N ARG A 8 -24.10 25.32 -50.82
CA ARG A 8 -23.76 24.03 -50.24
C ARG A 8 -24.05 24.05 -48.73
N ALA A 9 -24.91 23.15 -48.27
CA ALA A 9 -25.15 22.91 -46.86
C ALA A 9 -23.92 22.27 -46.21
N ILE A 10 -23.49 22.82 -45.09
CA ILE A 10 -22.44 22.27 -44.22
C ILE A 10 -23.09 21.11 -43.41
N PRO A 11 -22.51 19.91 -43.38
CA PRO A 11 -23.04 18.82 -42.56
C PRO A 11 -22.90 19.17 -41.07
N ALA A 12 -23.96 18.95 -40.30
CA ALA A 12 -24.01 19.10 -38.86
C ALA A 12 -22.98 18.15 -38.23
N THR A 13 -22.05 18.70 -37.48
CA THR A 13 -21.14 17.94 -36.60
C THR A 13 -21.99 17.23 -35.55
N HIS A 14 -22.01 15.89 -35.62
CA HIS A 14 -22.53 15.06 -34.54
C HIS A 14 -21.60 15.24 -33.34
N THR A 15 -22.02 16.06 -32.40
CA THR A 15 -21.45 16.05 -31.03
C THR A 15 -21.89 14.75 -30.38
N THR A 16 -21.02 13.76 -30.38
CA THR A 16 -21.21 12.56 -29.59
C THR A 16 -21.11 12.99 -28.12
N THR A 17 -22.26 13.22 -27.51
CA THR A 17 -22.37 13.33 -26.05
C THR A 17 -21.96 11.97 -25.52
N MET A 18 -20.75 11.88 -24.91
CA MET A 18 -20.43 10.77 -24.02
C MET A 18 -21.51 10.79 -22.92
N GLU A 19 -22.44 9.86 -22.98
CA GLU A 19 -23.27 9.54 -21.83
C GLU A 19 -22.32 9.10 -20.72
N ILE A 20 -22.08 9.99 -19.79
CA ILE A 20 -21.42 9.66 -18.52
C ILE A 20 -22.42 8.74 -17.83
N ASP A 21 -22.10 7.45 -17.82
CA ASP A 21 -22.86 6.43 -17.10
C ASP A 21 -22.89 6.86 -15.61
N THR A 22 -23.98 7.55 -15.27
CA THR A 22 -24.20 8.00 -13.89
C THR A 22 -24.45 6.76 -13.06
N MET A 23 -23.49 6.37 -12.24
CA MET A 23 -23.60 5.24 -11.32
C MET A 23 -24.90 5.37 -10.54
N SER A 24 -25.85 4.50 -10.82
CA SER A 24 -27.11 4.44 -10.08
C SER A 24 -26.98 3.69 -8.76
N SER A 25 -25.89 2.95 -8.57
CA SER A 25 -25.63 2.14 -7.37
C SER A 25 -24.15 1.86 -7.17
N THR A 26 -23.78 1.71 -5.91
CA THR A 26 -22.43 1.36 -5.47
C THR A 26 -22.43 -0.04 -4.85
N THR A 27 -21.54 -0.92 -5.36
CA THR A 27 -21.33 -2.27 -4.81
C THR A 27 -20.06 -2.29 -3.96
N SER A 28 -20.14 -2.89 -2.78
CA SER A 28 -19.03 -3.02 -1.84
C SER A 28 -18.83 -4.48 -1.43
N LEU A 29 -17.59 -4.90 -1.23
CA LEU A 29 -17.28 -6.12 -0.51
C LEU A 29 -17.24 -5.81 0.99
N LEU A 30 -18.17 -6.38 1.75
CA LEU A 30 -18.21 -6.27 3.20
C LEU A 30 -17.65 -7.52 3.86
N ILE A 31 -16.92 -7.31 4.95
CA ILE A 31 -16.29 -8.35 5.75
C ILE A 31 -16.92 -8.36 7.14
N ARG A 32 -17.24 -9.55 7.66
CA ARG A 32 -17.75 -9.70 9.02
C ARG A 32 -16.64 -9.39 10.03
N LYS A 33 -16.87 -8.40 10.90
CA LYS A 33 -15.93 -8.06 11.97
C LYS A 33 -15.80 -9.24 12.93
N GLY A 34 -14.56 -9.63 13.26
CA GLY A 34 -14.29 -10.79 14.10
C GLY A 34 -14.34 -12.15 13.39
N GLU A 35 -14.85 -12.22 12.15
CA GLU A 35 -14.94 -13.46 11.36
C GLU A 35 -14.52 -13.19 9.90
N LEU A 36 -13.24 -12.93 9.69
CA LEU A 36 -12.70 -12.37 8.43
C LEU A 36 -12.92 -13.25 7.20
N ALA A 37 -13.18 -14.55 7.37
CA ALA A 37 -13.52 -15.45 6.26
C ALA A 37 -14.95 -15.23 5.74
N THR A 38 -15.81 -14.60 6.51
CA THR A 38 -17.21 -14.33 6.13
C THR A 38 -17.30 -12.99 5.41
N THR A 39 -17.63 -13.05 4.13
CA THR A 39 -17.76 -11.87 3.25
C THR A 39 -19.07 -11.88 2.51
N ARG A 40 -19.53 -10.69 2.10
CA ARG A 40 -20.69 -10.54 1.20
C ARG A 40 -20.54 -9.32 0.31
N LEU A 41 -21.15 -9.39 -0.86
CA LEU A 41 -21.39 -8.21 -1.70
C LEU A 41 -22.64 -7.49 -1.22
N HIS A 42 -22.54 -6.18 -1.10
CA HIS A 42 -23.63 -5.28 -0.74
C HIS A 42 -23.74 -4.19 -1.78
N THR A 43 -24.92 -4.04 -2.36
CA THR A 43 -25.21 -3.00 -3.35
C THR A 43 -26.23 -2.03 -2.78
N ALA A 44 -25.89 -0.74 -2.76
CA ALA A 44 -26.77 0.32 -2.30
C ALA A 44 -26.98 1.36 -3.41
N ALA A 45 -28.17 1.94 -3.47
CA ALA A 45 -28.44 3.05 -4.37
C ALA A 45 -27.61 4.28 -3.99
N ASP A 46 -27.07 4.95 -4.99
CA ASP A 46 -26.30 6.17 -4.80
C ASP A 46 -27.20 7.29 -4.26
N GLN A 47 -26.74 7.96 -3.21
CA GLN A 47 -27.39 9.15 -2.68
C GLN A 47 -26.95 10.39 -3.47
N PRO A 48 -27.81 11.40 -3.66
CA PRO A 48 -27.40 12.68 -4.23
C PRO A 48 -26.20 13.26 -3.49
N LEU A 49 -25.30 13.91 -4.23
CA LEU A 49 -24.21 14.65 -3.60
C LEU A 49 -24.72 15.89 -2.87
N ALA A 50 -24.14 16.19 -1.71
CA ALA A 50 -24.25 17.50 -1.09
C ALA A 50 -23.25 18.49 -1.73
N ASP A 51 -23.51 19.78 -1.53
CA ASP A 51 -22.60 20.85 -2.00
C ASP A 51 -21.17 20.61 -1.51
N GLY A 52 -20.21 20.79 -2.40
CA GLY A 52 -18.80 20.57 -2.12
C GLY A 52 -18.34 19.11 -2.15
N GLN A 53 -19.23 18.16 -2.39
CA GLN A 53 -18.86 16.75 -2.52
C GLN A 53 -18.50 16.34 -3.95
N VAL A 54 -17.76 15.26 -4.06
CA VAL A 54 -17.47 14.59 -5.32
C VAL A 54 -17.74 13.09 -5.20
N ARG A 55 -18.20 12.49 -6.30
CA ARG A 55 -18.33 11.03 -6.43
C ARG A 55 -17.22 10.52 -7.31
N VAL A 56 -16.57 9.45 -6.87
CA VAL A 56 -15.54 8.75 -7.63
C VAL A 56 -16.00 7.34 -7.98
N ARG A 57 -15.59 6.88 -9.16
CA ARG A 57 -15.56 5.48 -9.56
C ARG A 57 -14.21 4.92 -9.19
N ILE A 58 -14.18 3.88 -8.37
CA ILE A 58 -12.95 3.17 -8.01
C ILE A 58 -12.65 2.15 -9.10
N ASP A 59 -11.67 2.46 -9.93
CA ASP A 59 -11.39 1.67 -11.14
C ASP A 59 -10.60 0.40 -10.82
N SER A 60 -9.61 0.53 -9.93
CA SER A 60 -8.77 -0.60 -9.49
C SER A 60 -8.15 -0.35 -8.13
N PHE A 61 -7.89 -1.42 -7.39
CA PHE A 61 -7.18 -1.37 -6.12
C PHE A 61 -6.38 -2.65 -5.89
N ALA A 62 -5.29 -2.54 -5.13
CA ALA A 62 -4.46 -3.68 -4.76
C ALA A 62 -4.98 -4.36 -3.50
N LEU A 63 -4.88 -5.69 -3.47
CA LEU A 63 -5.10 -6.48 -2.27
C LEU A 63 -3.83 -7.26 -1.89
N THR A 64 -3.39 -7.09 -0.66
CA THR A 64 -2.19 -7.72 -0.11
C THR A 64 -2.48 -8.25 1.29
N SER A 65 -1.58 -9.06 1.85
CA SER A 65 -1.65 -9.50 3.25
C SER A 65 -1.68 -8.34 4.24
N ASN A 66 -1.15 -7.17 3.89
CA ASN A 66 -1.24 -5.97 4.72
C ASN A 66 -2.69 -5.49 4.92
N ASN A 67 -3.55 -5.65 3.92
CA ASN A 67 -4.97 -5.32 4.04
C ASN A 67 -5.71 -6.28 4.99
N ILE A 68 -5.29 -7.56 5.06
CA ILE A 68 -5.80 -8.50 6.06
C ILE A 68 -5.40 -8.06 7.48
N THR A 69 -4.20 -7.50 7.64
CA THR A 69 -3.77 -6.89 8.90
C THR A 69 -4.68 -5.72 9.30
N TYR A 70 -5.09 -4.88 8.35
CA TYR A 70 -6.06 -3.80 8.61
C TYR A 70 -7.40 -4.34 9.13
N ALA A 71 -7.87 -5.47 8.60
CA ALA A 71 -9.08 -6.10 9.08
C ALA A 71 -8.91 -6.70 10.49
N ALA A 72 -7.81 -7.42 10.72
CA ALA A 72 -7.51 -8.07 12.01
C ALA A 72 -7.39 -7.06 13.17
N PHE A 73 -6.83 -5.87 12.89
CA PHE A 73 -6.69 -4.77 13.86
C PHE A 73 -7.69 -3.64 13.64
N GLY A 74 -8.78 -3.92 12.94
CA GLY A 74 -9.75 -2.92 12.49
C GLY A 74 -10.35 -2.09 13.62
N ASP A 75 -10.64 -2.69 14.77
CA ASP A 75 -11.13 -1.99 15.96
C ASP A 75 -9.97 -1.35 16.74
N ALA A 76 -8.90 -2.07 17.01
CA ALA A 76 -7.77 -1.60 17.82
C ALA A 76 -7.04 -0.39 17.18
N MET A 77 -6.98 -0.33 15.85
CA MET A 77 -6.32 0.73 15.08
C MET A 77 -7.29 1.60 14.28
N SER A 78 -8.59 1.49 14.53
CA SER A 78 -9.66 2.28 13.92
C SER A 78 -9.77 2.14 12.39
N TYR A 79 -9.25 1.06 11.79
CA TYR A 79 -9.31 0.88 10.34
C TYR A 79 -10.73 0.75 9.80
N TRP A 80 -11.68 0.17 10.56
CA TRP A 80 -13.10 0.12 10.19
C TRP A 80 -13.77 1.49 10.10
N GLN A 81 -13.18 2.51 10.75
CA GLN A 81 -13.76 3.85 10.80
C GLN A 81 -13.47 4.67 9.54
N PHE A 82 -12.49 4.26 8.70
CA PHE A 82 -12.22 4.97 7.45
C PHE A 82 -13.41 4.90 6.48
N PHE A 83 -14.08 3.77 6.42
CA PHE A 83 -15.23 3.52 5.54
C PHE A 83 -16.29 2.74 6.33
N PRO A 84 -17.05 3.42 7.20
CA PRO A 84 -18.04 2.76 8.04
C PRO A 84 -19.16 2.15 7.19
N SER A 85 -19.52 0.91 7.52
CA SER A 85 -20.71 0.27 6.95
C SER A 85 -21.95 0.67 7.74
N THR A 86 -23.08 0.82 7.06
CA THR A 86 -24.40 0.97 7.69
C THR A 86 -24.92 -0.34 8.29
N GLU A 87 -24.28 -1.46 7.95
CA GLU A 87 -24.63 -2.79 8.37
C GLU A 87 -23.88 -3.16 9.66
N GLU A 88 -24.62 -3.39 10.74
CA GLU A 88 -24.02 -3.75 12.04
C GLU A 88 -23.21 -5.04 11.97
N GLY A 89 -22.02 -5.02 12.55
CA GLY A 89 -21.08 -6.15 12.56
C GLY A 89 -20.33 -6.37 11.24
N TRP A 90 -20.52 -5.49 10.23
CA TRP A 90 -19.81 -5.55 8.96
C TRP A 90 -18.92 -4.32 8.77
N GLY A 91 -17.87 -4.46 7.99
CA GLY A 91 -16.94 -3.39 7.67
C GLY A 91 -16.38 -3.51 6.27
N SER A 92 -15.84 -2.41 5.74
CA SER A 92 -15.06 -2.39 4.51
C SER A 92 -13.58 -2.25 4.85
N ILE A 93 -12.74 -3.13 4.32
CA ILE A 93 -11.29 -3.03 4.49
C ILE A 93 -10.78 -1.92 3.57
N PRO A 94 -9.96 -1.00 4.10
CA PRO A 94 -9.32 0.00 3.26
C PRO A 94 -8.25 -0.60 2.34
N VAL A 95 -8.18 -0.10 1.11
CA VAL A 95 -7.24 -0.52 0.08
C VAL A 95 -6.63 0.68 -0.63
N TRP A 96 -5.45 0.51 -1.24
CA TRP A 96 -4.83 1.54 -2.07
C TRP A 96 -5.08 1.27 -3.54
N GLY A 97 -5.36 2.32 -4.30
CA GLY A 97 -5.67 2.17 -5.71
C GLY A 97 -6.00 3.46 -6.42
N PHE A 98 -6.64 3.33 -7.56
CA PHE A 98 -6.94 4.42 -8.48
C PHE A 98 -8.45 4.56 -8.69
N ALA A 99 -8.88 5.82 -8.76
CA ALA A 99 -10.26 6.17 -9.02
C ALA A 99 -10.37 7.36 -9.97
N SER A 100 -11.50 7.50 -10.63
CA SER A 100 -11.81 8.63 -11.50
C SER A 100 -13.03 9.41 -10.95
N VAL A 101 -12.95 10.73 -10.93
CA VAL A 101 -14.08 11.59 -10.54
C VAL A 101 -15.17 11.49 -11.60
N VAL A 102 -16.36 11.04 -11.23
CA VAL A 102 -17.50 10.87 -12.16
C VAL A 102 -18.59 11.91 -11.96
N GLN A 103 -18.66 12.52 -10.77
CA GLN A 103 -19.57 13.64 -10.48
C GLN A 103 -18.89 14.58 -9.48
N SER A 104 -19.07 15.90 -9.67
CA SER A 104 -18.51 16.90 -8.76
C SER A 104 -19.46 18.06 -8.54
N LEU A 105 -19.68 18.39 -7.27
CA LEU A 105 -20.28 19.64 -6.81
C LEU A 105 -19.24 20.52 -6.09
N HIS A 106 -17.93 20.21 -6.24
CA HIS A 106 -16.83 20.97 -5.68
C HIS A 106 -16.12 21.80 -6.76
N PRO A 107 -15.99 23.15 -6.64
CA PRO A 107 -15.45 24.00 -7.70
C PRO A 107 -13.96 23.73 -8.02
N GLY A 108 -13.22 23.16 -7.09
CA GLY A 108 -11.79 22.89 -7.25
C GLY A 108 -11.45 21.44 -7.63
N VAL A 109 -12.44 20.57 -7.93
CA VAL A 109 -12.22 19.19 -8.35
C VAL A 109 -13.09 18.92 -9.57
N ALA A 110 -12.48 18.60 -10.71
CA ALA A 110 -13.18 18.41 -11.97
C ALA A 110 -13.58 16.95 -12.21
N VAL A 111 -14.70 16.74 -12.91
CA VAL A 111 -15.05 15.43 -13.47
C VAL A 111 -13.94 14.98 -14.44
N GLY A 112 -13.58 13.70 -14.38
CA GLY A 112 -12.50 13.11 -15.15
C GLY A 112 -11.12 13.16 -14.47
N GLU A 113 -10.98 13.85 -13.33
CA GLU A 113 -9.72 13.78 -12.59
C GLU A 113 -9.41 12.34 -12.14
N ARG A 114 -8.14 11.92 -12.38
CA ARG A 114 -7.60 10.65 -11.93
C ARG A 114 -6.96 10.81 -10.58
N LEU A 115 -7.32 9.96 -9.61
CA LEU A 115 -6.87 10.05 -8.22
C LEU A 115 -6.23 8.75 -7.77
N TYR A 116 -5.12 8.87 -7.05
CA TYR A 116 -4.55 7.80 -6.24
C TYR A 116 -4.89 8.04 -4.77
N GLY A 117 -5.33 7.01 -4.05
CA GLY A 117 -5.72 7.18 -2.65
C GLY A 117 -6.09 5.89 -1.93
N TYR A 118 -6.64 6.10 -0.73
CA TYR A 118 -7.09 5.06 0.18
C TYR A 118 -8.60 4.91 0.07
N TRP A 119 -9.07 3.74 -0.37
CA TRP A 119 -10.43 3.49 -0.81
C TRP A 119 -11.11 2.38 -0.02
N PRO A 120 -12.43 2.33 0.07
CA PRO A 120 -13.13 1.11 0.46
C PRO A 120 -12.98 0.04 -0.63
N MET A 121 -13.14 -1.23 -0.30
CA MET A 121 -13.31 -2.29 -1.31
C MET A 121 -14.69 -2.17 -1.96
N SER A 122 -14.83 -1.15 -2.81
CA SER A 122 -16.12 -0.72 -3.38
C SER A 122 -15.94 -0.30 -4.83
N SER A 123 -17.05 -0.27 -5.59
CA SER A 123 -17.07 0.28 -6.95
C SER A 123 -17.04 1.82 -6.96
N GLY A 124 -17.36 2.48 -5.86
CA GLY A 124 -17.37 3.94 -5.78
C GLY A 124 -17.30 4.45 -4.35
N ALA A 125 -17.05 5.74 -4.22
CA ALA A 125 -17.07 6.46 -2.95
C ALA A 125 -17.48 7.91 -3.15
N VAL A 126 -17.95 8.56 -2.08
CA VAL A 126 -18.18 10.00 -2.01
C VAL A 126 -17.11 10.60 -1.12
N LEU A 127 -16.49 11.69 -1.58
CA LEU A 127 -15.48 12.45 -0.83
C LEU A 127 -15.96 13.86 -0.59
N SER A 128 -15.48 14.48 0.48
CA SER A 128 -15.66 15.89 0.81
C SER A 128 -14.31 16.61 0.73
N PRO A 129 -13.84 17.03 -0.47
CA PRO A 129 -12.52 17.61 -0.66
C PRO A 129 -12.33 18.88 0.16
N ASP A 130 -11.17 18.97 0.85
CA ASP A 130 -10.72 20.14 1.61
C ASP A 130 -9.19 20.26 1.48
N ARG A 131 -8.63 21.40 1.87
CA ARG A 131 -7.18 21.68 1.84
C ARG A 131 -6.54 21.35 0.49
N LEU A 132 -7.17 21.89 -0.56
CA LEU A 132 -6.74 21.62 -1.93
C LEU A 132 -5.36 22.24 -2.21
N SER A 133 -4.56 21.47 -2.94
CA SER A 133 -3.33 21.92 -3.58
C SER A 133 -3.30 21.42 -5.02
N PRO A 134 -2.34 21.87 -5.86
CA PRO A 134 -2.23 21.36 -7.22
C PRO A 134 -2.12 19.82 -7.30
N GLY A 135 -1.38 19.19 -6.39
CA GLY A 135 -1.10 17.75 -6.41
C GLY A 135 -2.02 16.89 -5.55
N ARG A 136 -2.83 17.46 -4.65
CA ARG A 136 -3.66 16.66 -3.73
C ARG A 136 -4.74 17.47 -3.03
N PHE A 137 -5.68 16.76 -2.43
CA PHE A 137 -6.61 17.28 -1.43
C PHE A 137 -6.80 16.29 -0.28
N THR A 138 -7.45 16.72 0.78
CA THR A 138 -7.81 15.88 1.93
C THR A 138 -9.31 15.64 1.93
N ASP A 139 -9.77 14.44 2.24
CA ASP A 139 -11.17 14.19 2.52
C ASP A 139 -11.52 14.66 3.95
N ALA A 140 -12.42 15.61 4.05
CA ALA A 140 -12.88 16.20 5.32
C ALA A 140 -14.17 15.55 5.85
N ALA A 141 -14.53 14.35 5.41
CA ALA A 141 -15.68 13.62 5.93
C ALA A 141 -15.58 13.52 7.48
N ALA A 142 -16.68 13.87 8.18
CA ALA A 142 -16.67 14.04 9.64
C ALA A 142 -16.17 12.81 10.41
N HIS A 143 -16.49 11.59 9.96
CA HIS A 143 -16.03 10.34 10.58
C HIS A 143 -14.52 10.09 10.45
N ARG A 144 -13.80 10.89 9.65
CA ARG A 144 -12.35 10.79 9.43
C ARG A 144 -11.54 11.85 10.17
N ALA A 145 -12.18 12.79 10.84
CA ALA A 145 -11.51 13.95 11.45
C ALA A 145 -10.41 13.56 12.44
N GLU A 146 -10.64 12.51 13.23
CA GLU A 146 -9.71 12.02 14.25
C GLU A 146 -8.79 10.88 13.73
N LEU A 147 -8.95 10.47 12.47
CA LEU A 147 -8.13 9.40 11.89
C LEU A 147 -6.81 9.94 11.32
N PRO A 148 -5.76 9.09 11.22
CA PRO A 148 -4.46 9.55 10.73
C PRO A 148 -4.53 10.21 9.35
N ALA A 149 -4.14 11.47 9.27
CA ALA A 149 -4.30 12.34 8.09
C ALA A 149 -3.65 11.79 6.81
N VAL A 150 -2.63 10.94 6.94
CA VAL A 150 -1.95 10.31 5.79
C VAL A 150 -2.89 9.45 4.94
N TYR A 151 -3.92 8.86 5.54
CA TYR A 151 -4.92 8.03 4.85
C TYR A 151 -6.11 8.83 4.30
N ASN A 152 -6.19 10.12 4.62
CA ASN A 152 -7.25 11.01 4.13
C ASN A 152 -6.81 11.83 2.92
N GLN A 153 -5.60 11.63 2.40
CA GLN A 153 -5.05 12.36 1.27
C GLN A 153 -5.33 11.63 -0.04
N TYR A 154 -5.80 12.38 -1.04
CA TYR A 154 -6.04 11.92 -2.39
C TYR A 154 -5.13 12.69 -3.34
N PHE A 155 -4.27 11.97 -4.06
CA PHE A 155 -3.28 12.54 -4.96
C PHE A 155 -3.83 12.64 -6.37
N ARG A 156 -3.70 13.81 -7.00
CA ARG A 156 -4.09 14.05 -8.39
C ARG A 156 -2.99 13.52 -9.30
N CYS A 157 -3.29 12.48 -10.05
CA CYS A 157 -2.29 11.77 -10.87
C CYS A 157 -1.58 12.68 -11.88
N ASN A 158 -2.26 13.71 -12.40
CA ASN A 158 -1.68 14.67 -13.34
C ASN A 158 -0.63 15.60 -12.74
N ALA A 159 -0.54 15.70 -11.42
CA ALA A 159 0.41 16.56 -10.71
C ALA A 159 1.22 15.82 -9.63
N ASP A 160 1.10 14.50 -9.57
CA ASP A 160 1.81 13.64 -8.62
C ASP A 160 3.15 13.16 -9.22
N PRO A 161 4.31 13.59 -8.69
CA PRO A 161 5.60 13.20 -9.22
C PRO A 161 5.94 11.71 -9.05
N LEU A 162 5.16 10.98 -8.25
CA LEU A 162 5.30 9.52 -8.08
C LEU A 162 4.50 8.74 -9.12
N TYR A 163 3.61 9.39 -9.86
CA TYR A 163 2.68 8.74 -10.76
C TYR A 163 3.29 8.48 -12.15
N THR A 164 3.02 7.28 -12.66
CA THR A 164 3.28 6.87 -14.04
C THR A 164 2.12 5.99 -14.50
N ALA A 165 1.43 6.36 -15.57
CA ALA A 165 0.16 5.77 -15.96
C ALA A 165 0.24 4.27 -16.32
N ASP A 166 1.33 3.85 -16.94
CA ASP A 166 1.59 2.47 -17.36
C ASP A 166 2.01 1.53 -16.22
N THR A 167 2.15 2.04 -14.99
CA THR A 167 2.56 1.27 -13.81
C THR A 167 1.57 1.36 -12.66
N GLU A 168 0.30 1.72 -12.89
CA GLU A 168 -0.73 1.85 -11.86
C GLU A 168 -0.85 0.59 -10.98
N ASP A 169 -0.81 -0.60 -11.57
CA ASP A 169 -0.87 -1.86 -10.83
C ASP A 169 0.25 -1.97 -9.79
N VAL A 170 1.48 -1.71 -10.24
CA VAL A 170 2.66 -1.77 -9.36
C VAL A 170 2.62 -0.67 -8.32
N GLN A 171 2.15 0.53 -8.68
CA GLN A 171 1.97 1.63 -7.75
C GLN A 171 0.95 1.29 -6.67
N ALA A 172 -0.20 0.72 -7.03
CA ALA A 172 -1.21 0.30 -6.05
C ALA A 172 -0.67 -0.73 -5.07
N LEU A 173 0.15 -1.68 -5.56
CA LEU A 173 0.73 -2.77 -4.77
C LEU A 173 1.90 -2.33 -3.88
N LEU A 174 2.78 -1.47 -4.38
CA LEU A 174 4.10 -1.23 -3.76
C LEU A 174 4.26 0.16 -3.16
N ARG A 175 3.64 1.19 -3.73
CA ARG A 175 3.85 2.58 -3.29
C ARG A 175 3.61 2.80 -1.79
N PRO A 176 2.54 2.28 -1.17
CA PRO A 176 2.30 2.47 0.26
C PRO A 176 3.36 1.80 1.13
N LEU A 177 3.89 0.67 0.67
CA LEU A 177 4.89 -0.12 1.39
C LEU A 177 6.30 0.40 1.17
N PHE A 178 6.59 0.93 -0.03
CA PHE A 178 7.89 1.47 -0.38
C PHE A 178 8.26 2.69 0.46
N ILE A 179 7.32 3.58 0.75
CA ILE A 179 7.58 4.75 1.60
C ILE A 179 8.10 4.29 2.97
N THR A 180 7.49 3.26 3.55
CA THR A 180 7.95 2.66 4.80
C THR A 180 9.34 2.04 4.64
N SER A 181 9.58 1.31 3.55
CA SER A 181 10.87 0.67 3.25
C SER A 181 12.01 1.69 3.14
N TRP A 182 11.78 2.78 2.43
CA TRP A 182 12.73 3.87 2.26
C TRP A 182 13.05 4.57 3.59
N LEU A 183 12.02 4.79 4.41
CA LEU A 183 12.20 5.40 5.74
C LEU A 183 12.93 4.48 6.73
N ILE A 184 12.78 3.15 6.60
CA ILE A 184 13.55 2.20 7.42
C ILE A 184 15.03 2.27 7.06
N ASP A 185 15.37 2.27 5.76
CA ASP A 185 16.75 2.44 5.30
C ASP A 185 17.35 3.76 5.82
N ASP A 186 16.61 4.87 5.66
CA ASP A 186 17.04 6.18 6.15
C ASP A 186 17.24 6.17 7.67
N PHE A 187 16.34 5.56 8.43
CA PHE A 187 16.46 5.44 9.89
C PHE A 187 17.69 4.62 10.30
N MET A 188 17.99 3.53 9.60
CA MET A 188 19.19 2.73 9.88
C MET A 188 20.46 3.54 9.61
N ALA A 189 20.51 4.24 8.47
CA ALA A 189 21.65 5.09 8.11
C ALA A 189 21.81 6.31 9.06
N ASP A 190 20.70 6.90 9.48
CA ASP A 190 20.66 8.03 10.44
C ASP A 190 21.21 7.66 11.83
N ASN A 191 21.19 6.39 12.17
CA ASN A 191 21.72 5.86 13.42
C ASN A 191 23.04 5.07 13.22
N ASP A 192 23.75 5.33 12.10
CA ASP A 192 25.02 4.64 11.77
C ASP A 192 24.90 3.10 11.91
N PHE A 193 23.76 2.55 11.45
CA PHE A 193 23.43 1.12 11.55
C PHE A 193 23.63 0.55 12.95
N PHE A 194 23.58 1.38 13.98
CA PHE A 194 23.85 1.03 15.39
C PHE A 194 25.25 0.38 15.59
N GLY A 195 26.22 0.71 14.72
CA GLY A 195 27.57 0.12 14.72
C GLY A 195 27.62 -1.32 14.22
N ALA A 196 26.58 -1.77 13.49
CA ALA A 196 26.55 -3.06 12.82
C ALA A 196 26.84 -2.89 11.32
N ASN A 197 27.32 -3.96 10.69
CA ASN A 197 27.48 -4.02 9.24
C ASN A 197 26.61 -5.11 8.58
N THR A 198 25.80 -5.81 9.35
CA THR A 198 24.91 -6.87 8.87
C THR A 198 23.47 -6.58 9.32
N LEU A 199 22.53 -6.60 8.40
CA LEU A 199 21.10 -6.48 8.70
C LEU A 199 20.38 -7.79 8.37
N LEU A 200 19.67 -8.32 9.36
CA LEU A 200 18.85 -9.52 9.27
C LEU A 200 17.39 -9.09 9.07
N LEU A 201 16.81 -9.32 7.91
CA LEU A 201 15.45 -8.94 7.56
C LEU A 201 14.56 -10.17 7.56
N SER A 202 13.62 -10.30 8.49
CA SER A 202 12.64 -11.40 8.48
C SER A 202 11.59 -11.19 7.40
N SER A 203 10.86 -12.26 7.05
CA SER A 203 9.83 -12.23 6.00
C SER A 203 10.34 -11.66 4.67
N ALA A 204 11.53 -12.09 4.25
CA ALA A 204 12.26 -11.51 3.11
C ALA A 204 11.47 -11.53 1.79
N SER A 205 10.45 -12.38 1.65
CA SER A 205 9.55 -12.40 0.49
C SER A 205 8.44 -11.33 0.55
N SER A 206 8.27 -10.65 1.69
CA SER A 206 7.25 -9.60 1.82
C SER A 206 7.66 -8.31 1.12
N LYS A 207 6.66 -7.60 0.59
CA LYS A 207 6.86 -6.39 -0.23
C LYS A 207 7.63 -5.29 0.51
N THR A 208 7.34 -5.09 1.80
CA THR A 208 8.07 -4.11 2.62
C THR A 208 9.51 -4.56 2.88
N ALA A 209 9.74 -5.86 3.15
CA ALA A 209 11.09 -6.36 3.44
C ALA A 209 12.00 -6.25 2.21
N TYR A 210 11.55 -6.69 1.02
CA TYR A 210 12.40 -6.56 -0.16
C TYR A 210 12.55 -5.11 -0.64
N GLY A 211 11.55 -4.24 -0.43
CA GLY A 211 11.71 -2.81 -0.68
C GLY A 211 12.77 -2.19 0.23
N THR A 212 12.83 -2.60 1.52
CA THR A 212 13.88 -2.20 2.46
C THR A 212 15.24 -2.77 2.03
N ALA A 213 15.29 -4.05 1.67
CA ALA A 213 16.52 -4.68 1.20
C ALA A 213 17.08 -3.99 -0.04
N PHE A 214 16.21 -3.58 -0.98
CA PHE A 214 16.60 -2.83 -2.18
C PHE A 214 17.31 -1.51 -1.84
N GLN A 215 16.83 -0.76 -0.86
CA GLN A 215 17.48 0.47 -0.42
C GLN A 215 18.80 0.19 0.29
N LEU A 216 18.81 -0.73 1.24
CA LEU A 216 19.98 -1.12 2.02
C LEU A 216 21.10 -1.73 1.17
N HIS A 217 20.75 -2.47 0.10
CA HIS A 217 21.71 -3.10 -0.81
C HIS A 217 22.61 -2.08 -1.53
N GLN A 218 22.19 -0.84 -1.64
CA GLN A 218 22.93 0.26 -2.24
C GLN A 218 23.93 0.90 -1.27
N ARG A 219 23.96 0.46 0.01
CA ARG A 219 24.85 1.01 1.04
C ARG A 219 26.17 0.27 1.05
N GLU A 220 27.26 1.00 0.88
CA GLU A 220 28.61 0.41 0.97
C GLU A 220 28.89 -0.14 2.37
N GLY A 221 29.52 -1.31 2.43
CA GLY A 221 29.91 -1.95 3.68
C GLY A 221 28.77 -2.59 4.48
N ILE A 222 27.55 -2.62 3.95
CA ILE A 222 26.39 -3.23 4.61
C ILE A 222 26.04 -4.56 3.94
N GLU A 223 26.01 -5.64 4.72
CA GLU A 223 25.48 -6.94 4.30
C GLU A 223 23.99 -7.05 4.65
N VAL A 224 23.14 -7.34 3.66
CA VAL A 224 21.70 -7.55 3.84
C VAL A 224 21.39 -9.02 3.71
N ILE A 225 20.95 -9.65 4.79
CA ILE A 225 20.56 -11.06 4.85
C ILE A 225 19.04 -11.18 4.95
N GLY A 226 18.43 -11.78 3.94
CA GLY A 226 17.00 -12.09 3.94
C GLY A 226 16.70 -13.40 4.66
N LEU A 227 15.86 -13.37 5.69
CA LEU A 227 15.39 -14.54 6.41
C LEU A 227 14.00 -14.93 5.91
N THR A 228 13.81 -16.16 5.46
CA THR A 228 12.56 -16.60 4.85
C THR A 228 12.27 -18.09 5.08
N SER A 229 11.10 -18.56 4.63
CA SER A 229 10.76 -19.99 4.60
C SER A 229 11.46 -20.69 3.41
N PRO A 230 11.72 -22.01 3.45
CA PRO A 230 12.33 -22.74 2.35
C PRO A 230 11.62 -22.55 0.99
N ALA A 231 10.29 -22.46 0.99
CA ALA A 231 9.49 -22.26 -0.21
C ALA A 231 9.77 -20.93 -0.93
N ASN A 232 10.25 -19.92 -0.24
CA ASN A 232 10.45 -18.57 -0.78
C ASN A 232 11.93 -18.24 -1.08
N VAL A 233 12.87 -19.15 -0.83
CA VAL A 233 14.31 -18.90 -1.04
C VAL A 233 14.59 -18.48 -2.48
N ALA A 234 14.17 -19.30 -3.46
CA ALA A 234 14.41 -19.01 -4.87
C ALA A 234 13.82 -17.67 -5.34
N PHE A 235 12.67 -17.28 -4.77
CA PHE A 235 12.10 -15.97 -5.03
C PHE A 235 12.98 -14.85 -4.47
N CYS A 236 13.36 -14.93 -3.19
CA CYS A 236 14.18 -13.90 -2.56
C CYS A 236 15.54 -13.73 -3.24
N GLU A 237 16.20 -14.84 -3.62
CA GLU A 237 17.45 -14.82 -4.39
C GLU A 237 17.26 -14.19 -5.77
N SER A 238 16.11 -14.46 -6.42
CA SER A 238 15.81 -13.91 -7.73
C SER A 238 15.67 -12.39 -7.75
N LEU A 239 15.36 -11.75 -6.63
CA LEU A 239 15.24 -10.28 -6.52
C LEU A 239 16.59 -9.58 -6.68
N GLY A 240 17.69 -10.21 -6.23
CA GLY A 240 19.05 -9.65 -6.33
C GLY A 240 19.32 -8.47 -5.39
N CYS A 241 18.47 -8.24 -4.40
CA CYS A 241 18.61 -7.17 -3.40
C CYS A 241 19.08 -7.69 -2.02
N TYR A 242 19.20 -9.00 -1.85
CA TYR A 242 19.80 -9.64 -0.69
C TYR A 242 21.22 -10.11 -1.05
N HIS A 243 22.19 -9.88 -0.18
CA HIS A 243 23.53 -10.45 -0.31
C HIS A 243 23.51 -11.94 -0.03
N ARG A 244 22.65 -12.35 0.91
CA ARG A 244 22.40 -13.76 1.25
C ARG A 244 20.93 -13.97 1.58
N VAL A 245 20.43 -15.16 1.30
CA VAL A 245 19.11 -15.63 1.73
C VAL A 245 19.28 -16.86 2.60
N VAL A 246 18.68 -16.84 3.79
CA VAL A 246 18.83 -17.89 4.82
C VAL A 246 17.44 -18.30 5.29
N THR A 247 17.21 -19.60 5.44
CA THR A 247 15.94 -20.08 5.99
C THR A 247 15.90 -19.94 7.51
N TYR A 248 14.69 -19.85 8.08
CA TYR A 248 14.53 -19.65 9.52
C TYR A 248 15.14 -20.75 10.39
N ASP A 249 15.29 -21.96 9.85
CA ASP A 249 15.90 -23.14 10.49
C ASP A 249 17.40 -23.25 10.27
N ALA A 250 17.99 -22.39 9.43
CA ALA A 250 19.42 -22.39 9.10
C ALA A 250 20.18 -21.17 9.63
N LEU A 251 19.71 -20.57 10.71
CA LEU A 251 20.36 -19.40 11.34
C LEU A 251 21.80 -19.70 11.81
N ASP A 252 22.13 -20.95 12.05
CA ASP A 252 23.47 -21.42 12.42
C ASP A 252 24.51 -21.20 11.31
N GLY A 253 24.09 -21.02 10.07
CA GLY A 253 24.94 -20.58 8.96
C GLY A 253 25.44 -19.13 9.05
N ILE A 254 24.99 -18.35 10.04
CA ILE A 254 25.46 -17.00 10.35
C ILE A 254 26.23 -17.06 11.68
N ALA A 255 27.45 -16.53 11.73
CA ALA A 255 28.27 -16.56 12.94
C ALA A 255 27.57 -15.85 14.11
N ALA A 256 27.51 -16.49 15.29
CA ALA A 256 26.79 -15.95 16.45
C ALA A 256 27.31 -14.59 16.97
N GLY A 257 28.61 -14.32 16.75
CA GLY A 257 29.24 -13.05 17.12
C GLY A 257 29.12 -11.93 16.08
N THR A 258 28.39 -12.12 14.96
CA THR A 258 28.21 -11.10 13.91
C THR A 258 27.57 -9.85 14.50
N PRO A 259 28.20 -8.66 14.36
CA PRO A 259 27.55 -7.40 14.70
C PRO A 259 26.35 -7.17 13.76
N CYS A 260 25.15 -7.32 14.27
CA CYS A 260 23.96 -7.26 13.42
C CYS A 260 22.82 -6.43 14.00
N VAL A 261 21.94 -5.97 13.10
CA VAL A 261 20.61 -5.41 13.39
C VAL A 261 19.55 -6.41 12.92
N TYR A 262 18.55 -6.64 13.72
CA TYR A 262 17.37 -7.40 13.30
C TYR A 262 16.21 -6.48 12.95
N VAL A 263 15.67 -6.63 11.74
CA VAL A 263 14.48 -5.92 11.27
C VAL A 263 13.35 -6.92 11.13
N ASP A 264 12.39 -6.84 12.04
CA ASP A 264 11.31 -7.83 12.20
C ASP A 264 10.07 -7.43 11.41
N PHE A 265 9.94 -7.94 10.18
CA PHE A 265 8.73 -7.83 9.37
C PHE A 265 7.77 -8.99 9.59
N ALA A 266 8.25 -10.14 10.08
CA ALA A 266 7.43 -11.33 10.28
C ALA A 266 6.53 -11.20 11.49
N GLY A 267 7.02 -10.52 12.51
CA GLY A 267 6.35 -10.41 13.79
C GLY A 267 6.20 -11.74 14.55
N ASN A 268 7.00 -12.72 14.23
CA ASN A 268 6.97 -14.04 14.85
C ASN A 268 7.79 -14.05 16.14
N ALA A 269 7.12 -14.27 17.29
CA ALA A 269 7.77 -14.26 18.60
C ALA A 269 8.82 -15.36 18.74
N GLY A 270 8.57 -16.56 18.19
CA GLY A 270 9.55 -17.67 18.21
C GLY A 270 10.82 -17.34 17.45
N LEU A 271 10.70 -16.80 16.24
CA LEU A 271 11.85 -16.35 15.45
C LEU A 271 12.62 -15.22 16.15
N ARG A 272 11.91 -14.25 16.71
CA ARG A 272 12.54 -13.15 17.47
C ARG A 272 13.34 -13.68 18.64
N ASN A 273 12.77 -14.60 19.44
CA ASN A 273 13.46 -15.24 20.55
C ASN A 273 14.73 -15.99 20.08
N ALA A 274 14.62 -16.75 18.99
CA ALA A 274 15.75 -17.48 18.41
C ALA A 274 16.88 -16.55 17.96
N ILE A 275 16.55 -15.42 17.32
CA ILE A 275 17.55 -14.42 16.89
C ILE A 275 18.23 -13.78 18.09
N HIS A 276 17.44 -13.33 19.07
CA HIS A 276 17.98 -12.71 20.28
C HIS A 276 18.86 -13.67 21.11
N ALA A 277 18.50 -14.93 21.19
CA ALA A 277 19.28 -15.94 21.90
C ALA A 277 20.58 -16.29 21.16
N ARG A 278 20.56 -16.29 19.81
CA ARG A 278 21.70 -16.71 18.99
C ARG A 278 22.74 -15.64 18.84
N PHE A 279 22.36 -14.39 18.55
CA PHE A 279 23.31 -13.34 18.19
C PHE A 279 23.79 -12.55 19.40
N SER A 280 24.95 -12.94 19.95
CA SER A 280 25.55 -12.30 21.13
C SER A 280 25.96 -10.83 20.88
N ASN A 281 26.06 -10.42 19.60
CA ASN A 281 26.41 -9.06 19.19
C ASN A 281 25.27 -8.37 18.42
N LEU A 282 24.01 -8.70 18.75
CA LEU A 282 22.84 -8.00 18.26
C LEU A 282 22.84 -6.57 18.79
N ARG A 283 22.94 -5.58 17.89
CA ARG A 283 23.08 -4.15 18.22
C ARG A 283 21.74 -3.45 18.39
N TYR A 284 20.77 -3.82 17.56
CA TYR A 284 19.43 -3.25 17.56
C TYR A 284 18.40 -4.26 17.08
N SER A 285 17.18 -4.17 17.63
CA SER A 285 16.04 -4.99 17.21
C SER A 285 14.88 -4.08 16.87
N CYS A 286 14.54 -4.02 15.59
CA CYS A 286 13.54 -3.12 15.00
C CYS A 286 12.30 -3.91 14.62
N SER A 287 11.15 -3.61 15.21
CA SER A 287 9.86 -4.20 14.84
C SER A 287 9.14 -3.32 13.85
N ILE A 288 8.65 -3.92 12.74
CA ILE A 288 7.92 -3.23 11.69
C ILE A 288 6.46 -3.66 11.72
N GLY A 289 5.53 -2.68 11.72
CA GLY A 289 4.10 -2.93 11.64
C GLY A 289 3.40 -3.22 12.97
N GLY A 290 2.05 -3.16 12.94
CA GLY A 290 1.19 -3.14 14.11
C GLY A 290 0.84 -4.50 14.74
N THR A 291 1.24 -5.62 14.15
CA THR A 291 0.89 -6.96 14.63
C THR A 291 1.35 -7.24 16.06
N HIS A 292 2.17 -6.38 16.63
CA HIS A 292 2.76 -6.54 17.95
C HIS A 292 2.66 -5.34 18.88
N VAL A 293 1.92 -4.28 18.51
CA VAL A 293 1.73 -3.14 19.42
C VAL A 293 1.16 -3.61 20.75
N GLU A 294 0.23 -4.55 20.74
CA GLU A 294 -0.30 -5.14 21.98
C GLU A 294 0.71 -6.04 22.69
N GLN A 295 1.53 -6.79 21.94
CA GLN A 295 2.58 -7.64 22.53
C GLN A 295 3.81 -6.81 22.97
N LEU A 296 4.10 -5.68 22.32
CA LEU A 296 5.12 -4.72 22.77
C LEU A 296 4.59 -3.83 23.89
N ALA A 297 3.31 -3.48 23.87
CA ALA A 297 2.63 -2.71 24.91
C ALA A 297 2.19 -3.56 26.10
N ALA A 298 1.96 -4.88 25.93
CA ALA A 298 1.76 -5.77 27.05
C ALA A 298 3.00 -5.71 27.95
N ARG A 299 2.84 -5.07 29.12
CA ARG A 299 3.89 -4.96 30.14
C ARG A 299 4.44 -6.36 30.45
N GLY A 300 5.50 -6.78 29.75
CA GLY A 300 6.11 -8.10 29.92
C GLY A 300 6.61 -8.78 28.63
N ALA A 301 6.02 -8.53 27.48
CA ALA A 301 6.49 -9.12 26.21
C ALA A 301 7.81 -8.51 25.78
N GLY A 302 8.91 -9.13 26.16
CA GLY A 302 10.27 -8.65 25.85
C GLY A 302 11.15 -8.41 27.08
N LYS A 303 10.66 -8.64 28.29
CA LYS A 303 11.49 -8.54 29.51
C LYS A 303 12.56 -9.61 29.59
N ASP A 304 12.39 -10.73 28.87
CA ASP A 304 13.26 -11.91 28.92
C ASP A 304 14.09 -12.11 27.63
N LEU A 305 14.06 -11.14 26.68
CA LEU A 305 14.87 -11.22 25.48
C LEU A 305 16.34 -10.90 25.81
N ALA A 306 17.25 -11.75 25.33
CA ALA A 306 18.68 -11.44 25.39
C ALA A 306 19.03 -10.23 24.49
N GLY A 307 19.97 -9.40 24.92
CA GLY A 307 20.43 -8.26 24.12
C GLY A 307 19.47 -7.05 24.12
N PRO A 308 19.41 -6.27 23.02
CA PRO A 308 18.65 -5.03 22.96
C PRO A 308 17.14 -5.27 22.97
N ARG A 309 16.40 -4.36 23.62
CA ARG A 309 14.94 -4.39 23.60
C ARG A 309 14.42 -4.17 22.17
N ALA A 310 13.43 -4.97 21.73
CA ALA A 310 12.75 -4.73 20.48
C ALA A 310 12.00 -3.39 20.52
N THR A 311 12.24 -2.52 19.53
CA THR A 311 11.69 -1.17 19.43
C THR A 311 10.84 -1.07 18.18
N LEU A 312 9.62 -0.53 18.31
CA LEU A 312 8.74 -0.29 17.18
C LEU A 312 9.28 0.86 16.32
N PHE A 313 9.42 0.63 15.02
CA PHE A 313 9.69 1.69 14.05
C PHE A 313 8.43 2.51 13.79
N PHE A 314 8.56 3.82 13.90
CA PHE A 314 7.46 4.75 13.70
C PHE A 314 7.76 5.72 12.55
N ALA A 315 7.34 5.38 11.35
CA ALA A 315 7.59 6.13 10.12
C ALA A 315 7.25 7.64 10.22
N PRO A 316 6.12 8.07 10.82
CA PRO A 316 5.84 9.51 10.96
C PRO A 316 6.88 10.30 11.75
N ALA A 317 7.55 9.69 12.72
CA ALA A 317 8.64 10.35 13.46
C ALA A 317 9.84 10.62 12.56
N GLN A 318 10.22 9.65 11.71
CA GLN A 318 11.32 9.80 10.75
C GLN A 318 10.98 10.84 9.67
N ILE A 319 9.74 10.85 9.16
CA ILE A 319 9.27 11.91 8.23
C ILE A 319 9.42 13.29 8.87
N LYS A 320 8.93 13.45 10.11
CA LYS A 320 9.01 14.73 10.83
C LYS A 320 10.45 15.18 11.02
N LYS A 321 11.34 14.26 11.41
CA LYS A 321 12.77 14.54 11.61
C LYS A 321 13.40 15.00 10.30
N ARG A 322 13.26 14.23 9.22
CA ARG A 322 13.89 14.55 7.94
C ARG A 322 13.30 15.78 7.26
N THR A 323 12.01 16.02 7.43
CA THR A 323 11.39 17.28 6.95
C THR A 323 11.95 18.50 7.70
N ALA A 324 12.24 18.37 8.99
CA ALA A 324 12.86 19.45 9.76
C ALA A 324 14.34 19.67 9.38
N GLU A 325 15.09 18.60 9.07
CA GLU A 325 16.52 18.68 8.74
C GLU A 325 16.77 19.09 7.27
N TRP A 326 16.01 18.56 6.33
CA TRP A 326 16.24 18.78 4.91
C TRP A 326 15.28 19.80 4.27
N GLY A 327 14.16 20.08 4.91
CA GLY A 327 13.02 20.76 4.31
C GLY A 327 12.11 19.82 3.54
N ALA A 328 10.84 20.23 3.36
CA ALA A 328 9.81 19.40 2.73
C ALA A 328 10.14 19.08 1.24
N ASP A 329 10.69 20.06 0.51
CA ASP A 329 10.99 19.92 -0.91
C ASP A 329 12.11 18.92 -1.15
N GLU A 330 13.20 19.00 -0.39
CA GLU A 330 14.32 18.06 -0.50
C GLU A 330 13.93 16.65 -0.06
N PHE A 331 13.15 16.52 1.02
CA PHE A 331 12.57 15.25 1.44
C PHE A 331 11.76 14.62 0.29
N GLY A 332 10.85 15.40 -0.31
CA GLY A 332 10.03 14.96 -1.44
C GLY A 332 10.88 14.56 -2.64
N ARG A 333 11.87 15.37 -3.01
CA ARG A 333 12.78 15.10 -4.14
C ARG A 333 13.55 13.78 -3.97
N ARG A 334 14.09 13.52 -2.78
CA ARG A 334 14.81 12.27 -2.47
C ARG A 334 13.89 11.05 -2.52
N MET A 335 12.69 11.16 -1.95
CA MET A 335 11.71 10.09 -1.97
C MET A 335 11.26 9.76 -3.41
N VAL A 336 11.00 10.78 -4.23
CA VAL A 336 10.63 10.61 -5.63
C VAL A 336 11.75 9.93 -6.43
N ALA A 337 13.00 10.36 -6.26
CA ALA A 337 14.15 9.75 -6.93
C ALA A 337 14.31 8.26 -6.53
N ALA A 338 14.21 7.95 -5.24
CA ALA A 338 14.27 6.58 -4.74
C ALA A 338 13.12 5.71 -5.26
N TRP A 339 11.90 6.27 -5.33
CA TRP A 339 10.73 5.59 -5.88
C TRP A 339 10.92 5.23 -7.34
N HIS A 340 11.33 6.18 -8.19
CA HIS A 340 11.53 5.91 -9.61
C HIS A 340 12.63 4.89 -9.87
N HIS A 341 13.71 4.92 -9.10
CA HIS A 341 14.76 3.89 -9.17
C HIS A 341 14.23 2.50 -8.81
N PHE A 342 13.46 2.40 -7.73
CA PHE A 342 12.82 1.15 -7.32
C PHE A 342 11.82 0.67 -8.37
N LEU A 343 10.94 1.57 -8.84
CA LEU A 343 9.92 1.27 -9.84
C LEU A 343 10.55 0.73 -11.13
N ALA A 344 11.59 1.37 -11.65
CA ALA A 344 12.31 0.91 -12.83
C ALA A 344 12.88 -0.51 -12.67
N THR A 345 13.34 -0.85 -11.46
CA THR A 345 13.88 -2.18 -11.17
C THR A 345 12.77 -3.23 -11.08
N VAL A 346 11.69 -2.96 -10.37
CA VAL A 346 10.61 -3.95 -10.17
C VAL A 346 9.78 -4.18 -11.41
N THR A 347 9.77 -3.23 -12.35
CA THR A 347 9.06 -3.30 -13.64
C THR A 347 9.97 -3.66 -14.83
N ASP A 348 11.25 -4.00 -14.59
CA ASP A 348 12.14 -4.44 -15.68
C ASP A 348 11.52 -5.63 -16.42
N ALA A 349 11.23 -5.43 -17.71
CA ALA A 349 10.55 -6.41 -18.53
C ALA A 349 11.33 -7.75 -18.66
N LYS A 350 12.66 -7.74 -18.46
CA LYS A 350 13.50 -8.95 -18.51
C LYS A 350 13.45 -9.73 -17.20
N LYS A 351 13.19 -9.06 -16.08
CA LYS A 351 13.21 -9.66 -14.75
C LYS A 351 12.21 -8.99 -13.81
N PRO A 352 10.91 -9.03 -14.12
CA PRO A 352 9.91 -8.37 -13.28
C PRO A 352 9.85 -9.06 -11.91
N TRP A 353 9.76 -8.25 -10.85
CA TRP A 353 9.65 -8.79 -9.48
C TRP A 353 8.24 -9.26 -9.16
N LEU A 354 7.24 -8.66 -9.82
CA LEU A 354 5.83 -8.94 -9.62
C LEU A 354 5.11 -9.19 -10.94
N ARG A 355 4.05 -9.97 -10.88
CA ARG A 355 3.04 -10.14 -11.93
C ARG A 355 1.70 -9.68 -11.38
N ALA A 356 1.08 -8.70 -12.02
CA ALA A 356 -0.28 -8.31 -11.70
C ALA A 356 -1.25 -9.41 -12.17
N GLU A 357 -2.13 -9.81 -11.27
CA GLU A 357 -3.26 -10.71 -11.56
C GLU A 357 -4.54 -9.92 -11.34
N HIS A 358 -5.30 -9.74 -12.42
CA HIS A 358 -6.51 -8.92 -12.43
C HIS A 358 -7.75 -9.74 -12.11
N HIS A 359 -8.57 -9.24 -11.18
CA HIS A 359 -9.81 -9.85 -10.75
C HIS A 359 -10.96 -8.84 -10.94
N HIS A 360 -11.88 -9.16 -11.84
CA HIS A 360 -12.98 -8.29 -12.24
C HIS A 360 -14.33 -8.86 -11.82
N GLY A 361 -15.17 -7.99 -11.23
CA GLY A 361 -16.50 -8.35 -10.73
C GLY A 361 -16.49 -8.88 -9.30
N GLY A 362 -17.63 -8.77 -8.63
CA GLY A 362 -17.73 -9.04 -7.20
C GLY A 362 -17.31 -10.44 -6.77
N GLU A 363 -17.71 -11.48 -7.52
CA GLU A 363 -17.35 -12.88 -7.20
C GLU A 363 -15.83 -13.13 -7.29
N ALA A 364 -15.17 -12.58 -8.34
CA ALA A 364 -13.73 -12.69 -8.49
C ALA A 364 -12.99 -11.93 -7.36
N VAL A 365 -13.51 -10.77 -6.95
CA VAL A 365 -12.97 -10.00 -5.82
C VAL A 365 -13.10 -10.79 -4.50
N GLN A 366 -14.24 -11.44 -4.25
CA GLN A 366 -14.41 -12.32 -3.07
C GLN A 366 -13.43 -13.50 -3.08
N ALA A 367 -13.27 -14.15 -4.24
CA ALA A 367 -12.35 -15.27 -4.38
C ALA A 367 -10.89 -14.85 -4.13
N ALA A 368 -10.46 -13.73 -4.71
CA ALA A 368 -9.12 -13.17 -4.47
C ALA A 368 -8.91 -12.79 -2.99
N TYR A 369 -9.92 -12.21 -2.34
CA TYR A 369 -9.86 -11.93 -0.92
C TYR A 369 -9.65 -13.20 -0.08
N ALA A 370 -10.41 -14.26 -0.35
CA ALA A 370 -10.27 -15.54 0.36
C ALA A 370 -8.89 -16.18 0.15
N GLN A 371 -8.33 -16.05 -1.07
CA GLN A 371 -6.98 -16.52 -1.38
C GLN A 371 -5.91 -15.78 -0.58
N VAL A 372 -5.98 -14.44 -0.52
CA VAL A 372 -5.04 -13.62 0.23
C VAL A 372 -5.16 -13.86 1.74
N LEU A 373 -6.39 -14.02 2.25
CA LEU A 373 -6.65 -14.35 3.66
C LEU A 373 -6.02 -15.70 4.04
N ALA A 374 -6.07 -16.69 3.15
CA ALA A 374 -5.48 -18.01 3.38
C ALA A 374 -3.93 -17.99 3.43
N GLY A 375 -3.27 -16.91 2.98
CA GLY A 375 -1.83 -16.72 3.04
C GLY A 375 -1.00 -17.71 2.20
N LYS A 376 -1.60 -18.36 1.19
CA LYS A 376 -0.97 -19.42 0.37
C LYS A 376 -0.62 -18.96 -1.06
N GLY A 377 -0.44 -17.67 -1.27
CA GLY A 377 -0.13 -17.11 -2.59
C GLY A 377 1.35 -17.18 -2.96
N ASP A 378 1.63 -17.18 -4.27
CA ASP A 378 2.98 -16.92 -4.81
C ASP A 378 3.38 -15.48 -4.43
N PRO A 379 4.53 -15.22 -3.78
CA PRO A 379 4.96 -13.89 -3.43
C PRO A 379 5.18 -12.96 -4.64
N ARG A 380 5.35 -13.54 -5.85
CA ARG A 380 5.43 -12.80 -7.12
C ARG A 380 4.08 -12.25 -7.57
N THR A 381 2.97 -12.79 -7.07
CA THR A 381 1.64 -12.34 -7.48
C THR A 381 1.23 -11.08 -6.74
N GLY A 382 0.79 -10.09 -7.51
CA GLY A 382 0.10 -8.90 -7.02
C GLY A 382 -1.35 -8.92 -7.46
N HIS A 383 -2.30 -8.98 -6.53
CA HIS A 383 -3.72 -8.99 -6.86
C HIS A 383 -4.23 -7.56 -7.08
N ILE A 384 -4.74 -7.30 -8.28
CA ILE A 384 -5.41 -6.05 -8.67
C ILE A 384 -6.89 -6.35 -8.86
N LEU A 385 -7.73 -5.65 -8.15
CA LEU A 385 -9.14 -5.93 -8.04
C LEU A 385 -9.98 -4.77 -8.58
N SER A 386 -11.08 -5.10 -9.25
CA SER A 386 -12.11 -4.16 -9.66
C SER A 386 -13.48 -4.80 -9.45
N LEU A 387 -14.42 -4.05 -8.87
CA LEU A 387 -15.81 -4.53 -8.75
C LEU A 387 -16.60 -4.39 -10.05
N TYR A 388 -16.03 -3.73 -11.06
CA TYR A 388 -16.59 -3.71 -12.41
C TYR A 388 -16.23 -4.98 -13.16
N LYS A 389 -17.17 -5.45 -13.99
CA LYS A 389 -16.90 -6.49 -15.00
C LYS A 389 -16.02 -5.90 -16.11
N GLN A 390 -15.14 -6.70 -16.68
CA GLN A 390 -14.43 -6.26 -17.88
C GLN A 390 -15.42 -5.92 -19.00
N PRO A 391 -15.22 -4.82 -19.75
CA PRO A 391 -15.97 -4.60 -20.98
C PRO A 391 -15.72 -5.76 -21.94
N GLY A 392 -16.74 -6.55 -22.28
CA GLY A 392 -16.66 -7.62 -23.27
C GLY A 392 -16.47 -9.05 -22.75
N GLY A 393 -16.51 -9.29 -21.45
CA GLY A 393 -16.63 -10.65 -20.88
C GLY A 393 -18.11 -11.07 -20.86
N LEU A 394 -18.55 -11.91 -21.81
CA LEU A 394 -19.79 -12.68 -21.75
C LEU A 394 -19.64 -13.82 -20.78
#